data_34eb2f510759a8e766dba06536b05389
#
_entry.id   34eb2f510759a8e766dba06536b05389
#
_cell.length_a   1.000
_cell.length_b   1.000
_cell.length_c   1.000
_cell.angle_alpha   90.00
_cell.angle_beta   90.00
_cell.angle_gamma   90.00
#
_symmetry.space_group_name_H-M   'P 1'
#
loop_
_entity.id
_entity.type
_entity.pdbx_description
1 polymer ?
#
loop_
_entity_poly.entity_id
_entity_poly.type
_entity_poly.pdbx_seq_one_letter_code
_entity_poly.pdbx_strand_id
1 'polypeptide(L)'
;LDALFSGGKLNVGSGTKSRAAKDAEDFLNSIEKTNANMQSSLNRQTSDLDKLTSDAQRSMDEMRRLLDAEGLTGTPETEAPKAENAEKKPKAKGTEEPPQDPAQSFREAREATGRTVIGQDAFLDSLFTAFRRPSVTGRENGKPAAVVVISGKEGTGRHSALAASAAALCKEGVLKNGEVTNIDLSRYPNAEDGKLLTQDLFSALHGENDIVLFENFEQCHKSLLPMVAALCETGVLKLASRYALQKGMLIDVGTALVPDAVSEISVNGKYLVFLTS
;
A
#
# COMPACT_ATOMS: atom_id res chain seq x y z
N LEU A 1 17.44 57.25 20.36
CA LEU A 1 16.41 56.18 20.21
C LEU A 1 14.97 56.69 20.36
N ASP A 2 14.79 57.96 20.74
CA ASP A 2 13.44 58.57 20.97
C ASP A 2 12.80 59.25 19.76
N ALA A 3 13.40 59.15 18.58
CA ALA A 3 12.88 59.80 17.37
C ALA A 3 12.02 58.88 16.45
N LEU A 4 11.78 57.65 16.85
CA LEU A 4 11.07 56.68 16.02
C LEU A 4 9.59 56.44 16.41
N PHE A 5 9.10 57.13 17.48
CA PHE A 5 7.72 56.98 17.97
C PHE A 5 6.88 58.25 18.03
N SER A 6 7.28 59.32 17.33
CA SER A 6 6.42 60.50 17.21
C SER A 6 5.45 60.30 16.04
N GLY A 7 4.16 60.13 16.40
CA GLY A 7 3.05 59.86 15.53
C GLY A 7 2.86 60.83 14.39
N GLY A 8 3.32 60.47 13.22
CA GLY A 8 2.91 61.09 11.97
C GLY A 8 1.51 60.63 11.60
N LYS A 9 0.51 61.54 11.67
CA LYS A 9 -0.82 61.28 11.08
C LYS A 9 -0.65 61.03 9.59
N LEU A 10 -0.81 59.77 9.19
CA LEU A 10 -0.98 59.41 7.77
C LEU A 10 -2.34 59.94 7.32
N ASN A 11 -2.31 60.99 6.53
CA ASN A 11 -3.49 61.54 5.84
C ASN A 11 -3.82 60.57 4.70
N VAL A 12 -4.75 59.63 4.94
CA VAL A 12 -5.24 58.71 3.89
C VAL A 12 -6.19 59.53 3.01
N GLY A 13 -5.64 60.04 1.93
CA GLY A 13 -6.43 60.66 0.86
C GLY A 13 -7.42 59.65 0.28
N SER A 14 -8.68 60.04 0.20
CA SER A 14 -9.73 59.31 -0.48
C SER A 14 -9.41 59.29 -1.99
N GLY A 15 -8.82 58.21 -2.43
CA GLY A 15 -8.51 58.07 -3.85
C GLY A 15 -8.02 56.68 -4.17
N THR A 16 -8.83 55.91 -4.86
CA THR A 16 -8.51 54.67 -5.60
C THR A 16 -7.78 53.59 -4.79
N LYS A 17 -8.52 52.57 -4.37
CA LYS A 17 -7.93 51.32 -3.84
C LYS A 17 -6.72 50.95 -4.69
N SER A 18 -5.57 50.76 -4.07
CA SER A 18 -4.35 50.39 -4.79
C SER A 18 -4.61 49.09 -5.56
N ARG A 19 -4.01 48.95 -6.73
CA ARG A 19 -4.14 47.74 -7.57
C ARG A 19 -3.95 46.46 -6.78
N ALA A 20 -3.00 46.44 -5.84
CA ALA A 20 -2.74 45.36 -4.92
C ALA A 20 -3.92 45.03 -3.97
N ALA A 21 -4.69 46.04 -3.52
CA ALA A 21 -5.87 45.81 -2.69
C ALA A 21 -7.02 45.18 -3.51
N LYS A 22 -7.13 45.55 -4.77
CA LYS A 22 -8.13 44.99 -5.68
C LYS A 22 -7.80 43.53 -6.06
N ASP A 23 -6.52 43.27 -6.36
CA ASP A 23 -6.03 41.91 -6.65
C ASP A 23 -6.20 40.98 -5.45
N ALA A 24 -6.03 41.47 -4.20
CA ALA A 24 -6.28 40.70 -2.99
C ALA A 24 -7.78 40.43 -2.76
N GLU A 25 -8.65 41.39 -3.06
CA GLU A 25 -10.11 41.23 -2.96
C GLU A 25 -10.64 40.24 -4.01
N ASP A 26 -10.12 40.28 -5.22
CA ASP A 26 -10.45 39.35 -6.29
C ASP A 26 -9.96 37.91 -5.98
N PHE A 27 -8.79 37.78 -5.33
CA PHE A 27 -8.25 36.50 -4.87
C PHE A 27 -9.10 35.89 -3.75
N LEU A 28 -9.51 36.67 -2.77
CA LEU A 28 -10.41 36.24 -1.68
C LEU A 28 -11.76 35.77 -2.21
N ASN A 29 -12.36 36.52 -3.12
CA ASN A 29 -13.61 36.15 -3.79
C ASN A 29 -13.49 34.85 -4.59
N SER A 30 -12.33 34.60 -5.21
CA SER A 30 -12.03 33.37 -5.93
C SER A 30 -11.95 32.18 -4.96
N ILE A 31 -11.32 32.34 -3.78
CA ILE A 31 -11.25 31.31 -2.74
C ILE A 31 -12.65 31.01 -2.19
N GLU A 32 -13.45 32.02 -1.88
CA GLU A 32 -14.81 31.81 -1.39
C GLU A 32 -15.68 31.06 -2.40
N LYS A 33 -15.59 31.40 -3.70
CA LYS A 33 -16.30 30.70 -4.76
C LYS A 33 -15.86 29.25 -4.90
N THR A 34 -14.56 29.01 -4.77
CA THR A 34 -14.00 27.63 -4.81
C THR A 34 -14.47 26.81 -3.62
N ASN A 35 -14.47 27.38 -2.41
CA ASN A 35 -14.96 26.74 -1.21
C ASN A 35 -16.47 26.42 -1.29
N ALA A 36 -17.30 27.35 -1.78
CA ALA A 36 -18.73 27.12 -1.98
C ALA A 36 -18.99 25.99 -2.97
N ASN A 37 -18.23 25.93 -4.06
CA ASN A 37 -18.32 24.85 -5.06
C ASN A 37 -17.89 23.51 -4.47
N MET A 38 -16.83 23.46 -3.66
CA MET A 38 -16.36 22.26 -2.99
C MET A 38 -17.38 21.74 -1.98
N GLN A 39 -17.99 22.67 -1.22
CA GLN A 39 -19.01 22.31 -0.22
C GLN A 39 -20.29 21.77 -0.87
N SER A 40 -20.71 22.35 -2.00
CA SER A 40 -21.84 21.83 -2.78
C SER A 40 -21.57 20.47 -3.42
N SER A 41 -20.33 20.20 -3.83
CA SER A 41 -19.90 18.90 -4.34
C SER A 41 -19.88 17.83 -3.24
N LEU A 42 -19.37 18.17 -2.04
CA LEU A 42 -19.40 17.29 -0.86
C LEU A 42 -20.82 16.92 -0.46
N ASN A 43 -21.73 17.90 -0.42
CA ASN A 43 -23.13 17.65 -0.08
C ASN A 43 -23.86 16.76 -1.10
N ARG A 44 -23.49 16.82 -2.38
CA ARG A 44 -24.00 15.89 -3.40
C ARG A 44 -23.47 14.47 -3.15
N GLN A 45 -22.17 14.32 -2.89
CA GLN A 45 -21.57 13.02 -2.63
C GLN A 45 -22.13 12.35 -1.38
N THR A 46 -22.38 13.10 -0.29
CA THR A 46 -23.03 12.55 0.91
C THR A 46 -24.47 12.09 0.62
N SER A 47 -25.24 12.87 -0.15
CA SER A 47 -26.60 12.50 -0.54
C SER A 47 -26.62 11.24 -1.43
N ASP A 48 -25.65 11.06 -2.31
CA ASP A 48 -25.54 9.88 -3.15
C ASP A 48 -25.13 8.63 -2.35
N LEU A 49 -24.26 8.80 -1.34
CA LEU A 49 -23.92 7.74 -0.38
C LEU A 49 -25.10 7.32 0.47
N ASP A 50 -25.92 8.26 0.95
CA ASP A 50 -27.14 7.97 1.71
C ASP A 50 -28.15 7.19 0.88
N LYS A 51 -28.30 7.51 -0.40
CA LYS A 51 -29.15 6.75 -1.34
C LYS A 51 -28.64 5.34 -1.54
N LEU A 52 -27.34 5.16 -1.80
CA LEU A 52 -26.72 3.84 -1.96
C LEU A 52 -26.91 2.96 -0.71
N THR A 53 -26.76 3.54 0.47
CA THR A 53 -26.96 2.84 1.74
C THR A 53 -28.41 2.42 1.91
N SER A 54 -29.36 3.30 1.56
CA SER A 54 -30.79 3.02 1.62
C SER A 54 -31.21 1.92 0.63
N ASP A 55 -30.65 1.93 -0.58
CA ASP A 55 -30.93 0.92 -1.61
C ASP A 55 -30.31 -0.45 -1.24
N ALA A 56 -29.10 -0.46 -0.66
CA ALA A 56 -28.49 -1.68 -0.12
C ALA A 56 -29.30 -2.29 1.02
N GLN A 57 -29.82 -1.46 1.93
CA GLN A 57 -30.68 -1.89 3.02
C GLN A 57 -31.99 -2.52 2.51
N ARG A 58 -32.64 -1.89 1.51
CA ARG A 58 -33.82 -2.44 0.85
C ARG A 58 -33.55 -3.79 0.19
N SER A 59 -32.45 -3.92 -0.50
CA SER A 59 -32.05 -5.17 -1.14
C SER A 59 -31.81 -6.29 -0.13
N MET A 60 -31.21 -5.97 1.03
CA MET A 60 -31.04 -6.94 2.11
C MET A 60 -32.36 -7.35 2.75
N ASP A 61 -33.28 -6.42 2.96
CA ASP A 61 -34.61 -6.70 3.50
C ASP A 61 -35.46 -7.56 2.54
N GLU A 62 -35.31 -7.31 1.24
CA GLU A 62 -36.00 -8.10 0.19
C GLU A 62 -35.42 -9.52 0.11
N MET A 63 -34.12 -9.67 0.20
CA MET A 63 -33.45 -10.99 0.26
C MET A 63 -33.87 -11.76 1.52
N ARG A 64 -34.01 -11.09 2.66
CA ARG A 64 -34.47 -11.68 3.91
C ARG A 64 -35.92 -12.16 3.81
N ARG A 65 -36.80 -11.40 3.17
CA ARG A 65 -38.19 -11.80 2.91
C ARG A 65 -38.28 -13.01 1.96
N LEU A 66 -37.40 -13.11 0.98
CA LEU A 66 -37.35 -14.27 0.08
C LEU A 66 -36.86 -15.51 0.79
N LEU A 67 -35.85 -15.39 1.68
CA LEU A 67 -35.37 -16.49 2.52
C LEU A 67 -36.43 -17.00 3.54
N ASP A 68 -37.19 -16.08 4.11
CA ASP A 68 -38.31 -16.41 5.00
C ASP A 68 -39.49 -17.09 4.25
N ALA A 69 -39.71 -16.69 2.99
CA ALA A 69 -40.75 -17.27 2.13
C ALA A 69 -40.40 -18.69 1.63
N GLU A 70 -39.10 -19.02 1.50
CA GLU A 70 -38.64 -20.36 1.12
C GLU A 70 -38.45 -21.32 2.32
N GLY A 71 -38.78 -20.90 3.54
CA GLY A 71 -38.79 -21.76 4.75
C GLY A 71 -37.39 -22.23 5.19
N LEU A 72 -36.35 -21.55 4.80
CA LEU A 72 -34.96 -21.90 5.12
C LEU A 72 -34.44 -21.27 6.43
N THR A 73 -35.23 -20.49 7.14
CA THR A 73 -34.91 -19.96 8.48
C THR A 73 -35.59 -20.74 9.57
N GLY A 74 -34.96 -21.80 10.03
CA GLY A 74 -35.30 -22.44 11.30
C GLY A 74 -34.84 -21.56 12.46
N THR A 75 -35.73 -20.87 13.14
CA THR A 75 -35.50 -20.22 14.42
C THR A 75 -35.35 -21.24 15.53
N PRO A 76 -34.36 -21.17 16.42
CA PRO A 76 -34.48 -21.77 17.75
C PRO A 76 -34.99 -20.71 18.71
N GLU A 77 -36.19 -20.97 19.23
CA GLU A 77 -36.84 -20.27 20.35
C GLU A 77 -35.95 -20.35 21.61
N THR A 78 -35.91 -19.24 22.29
CA THR A 78 -35.27 -19.03 23.58
C THR A 78 -36.19 -19.50 24.71
N GLU A 79 -35.81 -20.52 25.45
CA GLU A 79 -36.28 -20.72 26.82
C GLU A 79 -35.08 -20.91 27.75
N ALA A 80 -34.99 -20.05 28.74
CA ALA A 80 -34.05 -20.19 29.86
C ALA A 80 -34.64 -21.13 30.92
N PRO A 81 -33.84 -22.01 31.51
CA PRO A 81 -33.93 -22.24 32.94
C PRO A 81 -32.57 -22.28 33.66
N LYS A 82 -32.70 -21.97 34.92
CA LYS A 82 -31.77 -21.85 36.03
C LYS A 82 -30.66 -22.91 36.15
N ALA A 83 -29.60 -22.44 36.76
CA ALA A 83 -28.40 -23.09 37.22
C ALA A 83 -28.54 -24.47 37.88
N GLU A 84 -27.60 -25.37 37.53
CA GLU A 84 -26.80 -26.15 38.47
C GLU A 84 -25.69 -26.94 37.71
N ASN A 85 -24.49 -26.65 38.10
CA ASN A 85 -23.29 -27.47 38.27
C ASN A 85 -23.13 -28.76 37.45
N ALA A 86 -22.14 -28.78 36.55
CA ALA A 86 -21.08 -29.81 36.48
C ALA A 86 -20.36 -29.79 35.13
N GLU A 87 -19.05 -29.75 35.24
CA GLU A 87 -18.05 -29.96 34.20
C GLU A 87 -18.45 -30.88 33.05
N LYS A 88 -18.35 -30.36 31.81
CA LYS A 88 -17.81 -31.08 30.64
C LYS A 88 -17.65 -30.11 29.46
N LYS A 89 -16.42 -29.81 29.10
CA LYS A 89 -16.04 -29.15 27.85
C LYS A 89 -16.55 -29.94 26.66
N PRO A 90 -17.21 -29.30 25.67
CA PRO A 90 -17.21 -29.81 24.31
C PRO A 90 -15.99 -29.20 23.59
N LYS A 91 -15.12 -30.06 23.13
CA LYS A 91 -14.05 -29.77 22.18
C LYS A 91 -14.65 -29.19 20.90
N ALA A 92 -14.56 -27.89 20.69
CA ALA A 92 -14.54 -27.35 19.35
C ALA A 92 -13.23 -27.84 18.71
N LYS A 93 -13.33 -28.72 17.72
CA LYS A 93 -12.25 -29.07 16.81
C LYS A 93 -12.00 -27.84 15.89
N GLY A 94 -11.29 -26.84 16.41
CA GLY A 94 -10.39 -26.05 15.59
C GLY A 94 -9.15 -26.94 15.44
N THR A 95 -8.87 -27.37 14.25
CA THR A 95 -7.60 -27.97 13.91
C THR A 95 -6.58 -26.83 14.02
N GLU A 96 -6.04 -26.59 15.21
CA GLU A 96 -4.75 -25.93 15.36
C GLU A 96 -3.75 -26.92 14.79
N GLU A 97 -3.38 -26.76 13.52
CA GLU A 97 -2.16 -27.37 13.01
C GLU A 97 -1.03 -26.91 13.93
N PRO A 98 -0.16 -27.86 14.39
CA PRO A 98 1.00 -27.49 15.19
C PRO A 98 1.82 -26.45 14.43
N PRO A 99 2.48 -25.50 15.10
CA PRO A 99 3.32 -24.50 14.44
C PRO A 99 4.30 -25.23 13.54
N GLN A 100 4.09 -25.10 12.22
CA GLN A 100 4.93 -25.76 11.22
C GLN A 100 6.36 -25.22 11.39
N ASP A 101 7.33 -26.14 11.45
CA ASP A 101 8.74 -25.76 11.43
C ASP A 101 8.99 -24.93 10.17
N PRO A 102 9.44 -23.66 10.29
CA PRO A 102 9.71 -22.82 9.11
C PRO A 102 10.59 -23.53 8.08
N ALA A 103 11.49 -24.40 8.51
CA ALA A 103 12.33 -25.17 7.60
C ALA A 103 11.54 -26.20 6.77
N GLN A 104 10.47 -26.74 7.34
CA GLN A 104 9.58 -27.67 6.66
C GLN A 104 8.73 -26.95 5.62
N SER A 105 8.11 -25.81 5.98
CA SER A 105 7.32 -24.99 5.06
C SER A 105 8.12 -24.58 3.81
N PHE A 106 9.38 -24.17 3.99
CA PHE A 106 10.24 -23.85 2.84
C PHE A 106 10.56 -25.07 1.98
N ARG A 107 10.69 -26.25 2.55
CA ARG A 107 10.96 -27.49 1.82
C ARG A 107 9.75 -27.91 1.01
N GLU A 108 8.57 -27.90 1.61
CA GLU A 108 7.31 -28.25 0.95
C GLU A 108 6.99 -27.28 -0.19
N ALA A 109 7.17 -25.95 0.04
CA ALA A 109 7.02 -24.96 -1.00
C ALA A 109 8.00 -25.17 -2.17
N ARG A 110 9.26 -25.52 -1.88
CA ARG A 110 10.27 -25.81 -2.90
C ARG A 110 9.89 -27.05 -3.73
N GLU A 111 9.42 -28.13 -3.10
CA GLU A 111 8.97 -29.33 -3.78
C GLU A 111 7.73 -29.06 -4.65
N ALA A 112 6.76 -28.30 -4.14
CA ALA A 112 5.58 -27.90 -4.88
C ALA A 112 5.95 -27.08 -6.13
N THR A 113 6.88 -26.13 -5.99
CA THR A 113 7.38 -25.34 -7.12
C THR A 113 8.11 -26.19 -8.15
N GLY A 114 8.92 -27.18 -7.72
CA GLY A 114 9.65 -28.07 -8.59
C GLY A 114 8.78 -28.98 -9.47
N ARG A 115 7.54 -29.23 -9.05
CA ARG A 115 6.55 -29.95 -9.87
C ARG A 115 6.01 -29.10 -11.03
N THR A 116 6.05 -27.79 -10.88
CA THR A 116 5.54 -26.84 -11.88
C THR A 116 6.67 -26.31 -12.78
N VAL A 117 7.84 -26.05 -12.20
CA VAL A 117 9.01 -25.51 -12.89
C VAL A 117 10.02 -26.62 -13.10
N ILE A 118 10.01 -27.21 -14.29
CA ILE A 118 10.81 -28.37 -14.61
C ILE A 118 12.20 -27.98 -15.14
N GLY A 119 13.24 -28.69 -14.67
CA GLY A 119 14.61 -28.55 -15.19
C GLY A 119 15.36 -27.34 -14.68
N GLN A 120 14.88 -26.68 -13.60
CA GLN A 120 15.49 -25.50 -13.00
C GLN A 120 15.85 -25.74 -11.51
N ASP A 121 16.18 -26.95 -11.13
CA ASP A 121 16.36 -27.34 -9.73
C ASP A 121 17.43 -26.51 -9.02
N ALA A 122 18.60 -26.33 -9.59
CA ALA A 122 19.68 -25.54 -8.99
C ALA A 122 19.29 -24.06 -8.80
N PHE A 123 18.53 -23.50 -9.76
CA PHE A 123 17.99 -22.14 -9.64
C PHE A 123 16.97 -22.06 -8.51
N LEU A 124 16.03 -22.98 -8.43
CA LEU A 124 15.02 -23.03 -7.37
C LEU A 124 15.67 -23.20 -5.99
N ASP A 125 16.68 -24.06 -5.85
CA ASP A 125 17.41 -24.23 -4.59
C ASP A 125 18.07 -22.93 -4.13
N SER A 126 18.65 -22.19 -5.05
CA SER A 126 19.27 -20.87 -4.78
C SER A 126 18.20 -19.84 -4.39
N LEU A 127 17.08 -19.80 -5.11
CA LEU A 127 15.96 -18.88 -4.87
C LEU A 127 15.34 -19.13 -3.51
N PHE A 128 15.01 -20.37 -3.17
CA PHE A 128 14.45 -20.74 -1.87
C PHE A 128 15.43 -20.52 -0.72
N THR A 129 16.72 -20.70 -0.95
CA THR A 129 17.77 -20.34 0.03
C THR A 129 17.76 -18.84 0.30
N ALA A 130 17.64 -17.99 -0.73
CA ALA A 130 17.56 -16.54 -0.57
C ALA A 130 16.30 -16.12 0.18
N PHE A 131 15.13 -16.69 -0.13
CA PHE A 131 13.88 -16.41 0.59
C PHE A 131 13.88 -16.89 2.03
N ARG A 132 14.59 -17.99 2.33
CA ARG A 132 14.70 -18.54 3.69
C ARG A 132 15.64 -17.74 4.57
N ARG A 133 16.63 -17.03 4.02
CA ARG A 133 17.68 -16.32 4.79
C ARG A 133 17.09 -15.47 5.92
N PRO A 134 16.06 -14.63 5.73
CA PRO A 134 15.52 -13.77 6.81
C PRO A 134 14.92 -14.55 7.97
N SER A 135 14.43 -15.77 7.76
CA SER A 135 13.89 -16.60 8.83
C SER A 135 14.99 -17.22 9.71
N VAL A 136 16.21 -17.30 9.19
CA VAL A 136 17.39 -17.85 9.91
C VAL A 136 18.23 -16.75 10.54
N THR A 137 18.49 -15.65 9.81
CA THR A 137 19.35 -14.55 10.28
C THR A 137 18.61 -13.51 11.11
N GLY A 138 17.27 -13.56 11.12
CA GLY A 138 16.42 -12.51 11.67
C GLY A 138 16.13 -11.41 10.65
N ARG A 139 15.04 -10.70 10.86
CA ARG A 139 14.66 -9.52 10.07
C ARG A 139 15.09 -8.26 10.82
N GLU A 140 15.79 -7.37 10.15
CA GLU A 140 16.08 -6.04 10.67
C GLU A 140 14.88 -5.11 10.42
N ASN A 141 14.45 -4.40 11.46
CA ASN A 141 13.33 -3.46 11.35
C ASN A 141 13.64 -2.36 10.31
N GLY A 142 12.68 -2.11 9.45
CA GLY A 142 12.76 -1.08 8.41
C GLY A 142 13.56 -1.49 7.17
N LYS A 143 14.33 -2.58 7.20
CA LYS A 143 15.08 -3.08 6.04
C LYS A 143 14.28 -4.08 5.20
N PRO A 144 14.68 -4.32 3.93
CA PRO A 144 14.11 -5.42 3.15
C PRO A 144 14.39 -6.77 3.80
N ALA A 145 13.46 -7.71 3.67
CA ALA A 145 13.67 -9.08 4.14
C ALA A 145 14.86 -9.70 3.41
N ALA A 146 14.89 -9.57 2.09
CA ALA A 146 16.06 -9.90 1.29
C ALA A 146 16.05 -9.07 0.00
N VAL A 147 17.22 -8.84 -0.56
CA VAL A 147 17.43 -8.33 -1.92
C VAL A 147 17.99 -9.48 -2.75
N VAL A 148 17.25 -9.84 -3.81
CA VAL A 148 17.55 -10.99 -4.65
C VAL A 148 17.74 -10.53 -6.09
N VAL A 149 18.83 -10.91 -6.73
CA VAL A 149 19.08 -10.64 -8.15
C VAL A 149 18.98 -11.96 -8.90
N ILE A 150 18.11 -12.02 -9.90
CA ILE A 150 17.91 -13.17 -10.77
C ILE A 150 18.43 -12.81 -12.16
N SER A 151 19.56 -13.39 -12.55
CA SER A 151 20.16 -13.20 -13.87
C SER A 151 19.82 -14.36 -14.79
N GLY A 152 19.62 -14.09 -16.07
CA GLY A 152 19.40 -15.10 -17.09
C GLY A 152 18.74 -14.51 -18.34
N LYS A 153 18.79 -15.24 -19.45
CA LYS A 153 18.18 -14.82 -20.71
C LYS A 153 16.67 -14.74 -20.64
N GLU A 154 16.08 -13.89 -21.45
CA GLU A 154 14.62 -13.89 -21.65
C GLU A 154 14.11 -15.27 -22.08
N GLY A 155 12.87 -15.58 -21.71
CA GLY A 155 12.25 -16.89 -22.06
C GLY A 155 12.73 -18.08 -21.22
N THR A 156 13.65 -17.91 -20.26
CA THR A 156 14.10 -19.00 -19.38
C THR A 156 13.15 -19.34 -18.23
N GLY A 157 11.98 -18.70 -18.16
CA GLY A 157 10.94 -18.99 -17.16
C GLY A 157 11.16 -18.32 -15.80
N ARG A 158 12.03 -17.33 -15.70
CA ARG A 158 12.33 -16.61 -14.42
C ARG A 158 11.09 -16.05 -13.74
N HIS A 159 10.21 -15.39 -14.49
CA HIS A 159 8.93 -14.87 -13.98
C HIS A 159 8.02 -15.99 -13.47
N SER A 160 7.86 -17.03 -14.29
CA SER A 160 7.00 -18.16 -13.93
C SER A 160 7.51 -18.88 -12.69
N ALA A 161 8.83 -19.02 -12.57
CA ALA A 161 9.46 -19.63 -11.41
C ALA A 161 9.28 -18.77 -10.15
N LEU A 162 9.45 -17.43 -10.25
CA LEU A 162 9.23 -16.51 -9.14
C LEU A 162 7.77 -16.53 -8.71
N ALA A 163 6.82 -16.44 -9.64
CA ALA A 163 5.39 -16.47 -9.35
C ALA A 163 4.96 -17.80 -8.71
N ALA A 164 5.42 -18.94 -9.26
CA ALA A 164 5.15 -20.26 -8.69
C ALA A 164 5.73 -20.41 -7.28
N SER A 165 6.96 -19.89 -7.05
CA SER A 165 7.58 -19.90 -5.73
C SER A 165 6.83 -19.02 -4.72
N ALA A 166 6.38 -17.84 -5.13
CA ALA A 166 5.59 -16.94 -4.28
C ALA A 166 4.25 -17.59 -3.87
N ALA A 167 3.54 -18.18 -4.83
CA ALA A 167 2.29 -18.88 -4.57
C ALA A 167 2.48 -20.09 -3.63
N ALA A 168 3.56 -20.88 -3.82
CA ALA A 168 3.88 -22.00 -2.96
C ALA A 168 4.24 -21.54 -1.53
N LEU A 169 5.06 -20.51 -1.40
CA LEU A 169 5.44 -19.94 -0.09
C LEU A 169 4.23 -19.34 0.66
N CYS A 170 3.28 -18.75 -0.06
CA CYS A 170 2.03 -18.26 0.52
C CYS A 170 1.17 -19.42 1.03
N LYS A 171 1.05 -20.49 0.27
CA LYS A 171 0.29 -21.69 0.65
C LYS A 171 0.83 -22.34 1.92
N GLU A 172 2.15 -22.33 2.10
CA GLU A 172 2.82 -22.85 3.30
C GLU A 172 2.92 -21.80 4.43
N GLY A 173 2.21 -20.66 4.32
CA GLY A 173 2.12 -19.64 5.37
C GLY A 173 3.41 -18.82 5.60
N VAL A 174 4.38 -18.90 4.69
CA VAL A 174 5.64 -18.14 4.76
C VAL A 174 5.45 -16.69 4.33
N LEU A 175 4.67 -16.49 3.27
CA LEU A 175 4.26 -15.17 2.76
C LEU A 175 2.78 -14.94 3.06
N LYS A 176 2.40 -13.69 3.24
CA LYS A 176 1.01 -13.27 3.45
C LYS A 176 0.22 -13.34 2.16
N ASN A 177 0.87 -12.99 1.04
CA ASN A 177 0.27 -12.99 -0.28
C ASN A 177 1.20 -13.70 -1.28
N GLY A 178 0.63 -14.51 -2.17
CA GLY A 178 1.34 -15.26 -3.21
C GLY A 178 1.52 -14.49 -4.52
N GLU A 179 1.09 -13.25 -4.57
CA GLU A 179 1.25 -12.39 -5.74
C GLU A 179 2.55 -11.57 -5.67
N VAL A 180 3.04 -11.21 -6.85
CA VAL A 180 4.25 -10.40 -7.02
C VAL A 180 3.86 -9.05 -7.61
N THR A 181 4.23 -7.96 -6.95
CA THR A 181 4.06 -6.61 -7.51
C THR A 181 5.23 -6.32 -8.45
N ASN A 182 4.93 -6.01 -9.71
CA ASN A 182 5.95 -5.71 -10.71
C ASN A 182 6.11 -4.20 -10.92
N ILE A 183 7.36 -3.71 -10.92
CA ILE A 183 7.77 -2.35 -11.31
C ILE A 183 8.71 -2.47 -12.50
N ASP A 184 8.22 -2.11 -13.67
CA ASP A 184 9.02 -2.04 -14.89
C ASP A 184 9.76 -0.69 -14.95
N LEU A 185 11.07 -0.73 -14.69
CA LEU A 185 11.91 0.46 -14.64
C LEU A 185 12.18 1.08 -16.01
N SER A 186 11.88 0.39 -17.12
CA SER A 186 11.92 0.98 -18.47
C SER A 186 10.92 2.10 -18.68
N ARG A 187 9.90 2.18 -17.84
CA ARG A 187 8.88 3.26 -17.85
C ARG A 187 9.43 4.61 -17.38
N TYR A 188 10.66 4.65 -16.85
CA TYR A 188 11.28 5.86 -16.29
C TYR A 188 12.59 6.21 -17.03
N PRO A 189 12.53 6.49 -18.34
CA PRO A 189 13.72 6.77 -19.14
C PRO A 189 14.29 8.20 -18.93
N ASN A 190 13.53 9.11 -18.28
CA ASN A 190 13.91 10.49 -18.09
C ASN A 190 14.10 10.83 -16.59
N ALA A 191 14.95 11.82 -16.31
CA ALA A 191 15.16 12.31 -14.95
C ALA A 191 13.87 12.88 -14.31
N GLU A 192 12.96 13.40 -15.13
CA GLU A 192 11.69 14.01 -14.70
C GLU A 192 10.67 12.97 -14.22
N ASP A 193 10.86 11.70 -14.56
CA ASP A 193 9.97 10.59 -14.18
C ASP A 193 10.08 10.22 -12.69
N GLY A 194 10.96 10.91 -11.92
CA GLY A 194 11.17 10.66 -10.51
C GLY A 194 9.90 10.74 -9.65
N LYS A 195 8.95 11.63 -9.98
CA LYS A 195 7.67 11.72 -9.27
C LYS A 195 6.77 10.50 -9.55
N LEU A 196 6.77 10.03 -10.79
CA LEU A 196 6.03 8.84 -11.20
C LEU A 196 6.62 7.59 -10.52
N LEU A 197 7.95 7.44 -10.55
CA LEU A 197 8.64 6.35 -9.85
C LEU A 197 8.35 6.38 -8.34
N THR A 198 8.36 7.57 -7.71
CA THR A 198 8.02 7.73 -6.29
C THR A 198 6.61 7.22 -5.99
N GLN A 199 5.64 7.55 -6.83
CA GLN A 199 4.25 7.10 -6.69
C GLN A 199 4.13 5.58 -6.82
N ASP A 200 4.79 5.00 -7.83
CA ASP A 200 4.74 3.56 -8.10
C ASP A 200 5.47 2.77 -7.00
N LEU A 201 6.61 3.27 -6.51
CA LEU A 201 7.32 2.71 -5.34
C LEU A 201 6.46 2.77 -4.08
N PHE A 202 5.80 3.90 -3.82
CA PHE A 202 4.90 4.02 -2.68
C PHE A 202 3.78 2.99 -2.76
N SER A 203 3.11 2.90 -3.90
CA SER A 203 2.00 1.96 -4.11
C SER A 203 2.44 0.50 -3.95
N ALA A 204 3.60 0.13 -4.51
CA ALA A 204 4.14 -1.22 -4.42
C ALA A 204 4.56 -1.60 -2.99
N LEU A 205 5.21 -0.67 -2.28
CA LEU A 205 5.75 -0.93 -0.94
C LEU A 205 4.68 -0.85 0.16
N HIS A 206 3.57 -0.14 -0.05
CA HIS A 206 2.42 -0.10 0.86
C HIS A 206 1.31 -1.08 0.47
N GLY A 207 1.42 -1.75 -0.69
CA GLY A 207 0.51 -2.82 -1.10
C GLY A 207 0.61 -4.07 -0.20
N GLU A 208 -0.29 -5.03 -0.40
CA GLU A 208 -0.38 -6.24 0.41
C GLU A 208 0.65 -7.31 0.04
N ASN A 209 1.24 -7.24 -1.17
CA ASN A 209 2.18 -8.24 -1.66
C ASN A 209 3.53 -8.15 -0.94
N ASP A 210 4.06 -9.30 -0.54
CA ASP A 210 5.34 -9.38 0.18
C ASP A 210 6.56 -9.27 -0.76
N ILE A 211 6.37 -9.50 -2.07
CA ILE A 211 7.44 -9.48 -3.06
C ILE A 211 7.22 -8.32 -4.03
N VAL A 212 8.24 -7.48 -4.20
CA VAL A 212 8.31 -6.44 -5.22
C VAL A 212 9.41 -6.80 -6.22
N LEU A 213 9.01 -6.95 -7.49
CA LEU A 213 9.87 -7.29 -8.60
C LEU A 213 10.22 -6.04 -9.40
N PHE A 214 11.51 -5.82 -9.61
CA PHE A 214 12.04 -4.76 -10.46
C PHE A 214 12.60 -5.35 -11.75
N GLU A 215 12.14 -4.84 -12.88
CA GLU A 215 12.56 -5.27 -14.20
C GLU A 215 13.19 -4.13 -14.99
N ASN A 216 14.02 -4.49 -15.97
CA ASN A 216 14.60 -3.55 -16.95
C ASN A 216 15.35 -2.36 -16.29
N PHE A 217 16.05 -2.60 -15.18
CA PHE A 217 16.72 -1.52 -14.47
C PHE A 217 17.82 -0.86 -15.31
N GLU A 218 18.36 -1.56 -16.30
CA GLU A 218 19.35 -1.04 -17.26
C GLU A 218 18.76 0.08 -18.14
N GLN A 219 17.44 0.12 -18.33
CA GLN A 219 16.72 1.10 -19.14
C GLN A 219 16.25 2.30 -18.31
N CYS A 220 16.32 2.22 -16.99
CA CYS A 220 16.00 3.32 -16.10
C CYS A 220 16.98 4.47 -16.22
N HIS A 221 16.49 5.70 -16.10
CA HIS A 221 17.40 6.84 -16.06
C HIS A 221 18.35 6.77 -14.86
N LYS A 222 19.64 6.98 -15.09
CA LYS A 222 20.70 6.80 -14.08
C LYS A 222 20.50 7.64 -12.82
N SER A 223 19.89 8.83 -12.93
CA SER A 223 19.61 9.68 -11.77
C SER A 223 18.53 9.14 -10.83
N LEU A 224 17.71 8.19 -11.29
CA LEU A 224 16.63 7.58 -10.52
C LEU A 224 17.07 6.28 -9.80
N LEU A 225 18.12 5.62 -10.30
CA LEU A 225 18.62 4.39 -9.68
C LEU A 225 19.02 4.54 -8.20
N PRO A 226 19.57 5.68 -7.73
CA PRO A 226 19.85 5.89 -6.31
C PRO A 226 18.62 5.77 -5.42
N MET A 227 17.40 6.05 -5.92
CA MET A 227 16.15 5.88 -5.17
C MET A 227 15.91 4.41 -4.86
N VAL A 228 16.10 3.55 -5.85
CA VAL A 228 15.94 2.09 -5.69
C VAL A 228 17.08 1.51 -4.84
N ALA A 229 18.33 1.99 -5.04
CA ALA A 229 19.47 1.59 -4.25
C ALA A 229 19.30 1.92 -2.75
N ALA A 230 18.75 3.08 -2.41
CA ALA A 230 18.45 3.46 -1.02
C ALA A 230 17.49 2.47 -0.36
N LEU A 231 16.46 2.01 -1.07
CA LEU A 231 15.54 0.98 -0.57
C LEU A 231 16.25 -0.36 -0.31
N CYS A 232 17.22 -0.73 -1.15
CA CYS A 232 17.99 -1.96 -0.98
C CYS A 232 18.96 -1.89 0.21
N GLU A 233 19.62 -0.77 0.41
CA GLU A 233 20.69 -0.60 1.40
C GLU A 233 20.15 -0.26 2.78
N THR A 234 19.27 0.75 2.85
CA THR A 234 18.76 1.28 4.12
C THR A 234 17.34 0.85 4.43
N GLY A 235 16.61 0.36 3.43
CA GLY A 235 15.18 0.04 3.54
C GLY A 235 14.27 1.27 3.50
N VAL A 236 14.83 2.48 3.40
CA VAL A 236 14.07 3.73 3.45
C VAL A 236 14.50 4.66 2.33
N LEU A 237 13.54 5.16 1.57
CA LEU A 237 13.72 6.23 0.60
C LEU A 237 13.22 7.55 1.19
N LYS A 238 14.13 8.49 1.42
CA LYS A 238 13.78 9.86 1.82
C LYS A 238 13.30 10.64 0.60
N LEU A 239 12.16 11.29 0.73
CA LEU A 239 11.56 12.06 -0.35
C LEU A 239 12.07 13.51 -0.33
N ALA A 240 12.24 14.10 -1.53
CA ALA A 240 12.70 15.49 -1.67
C ALA A 240 11.64 16.50 -1.20
N SER A 241 10.35 16.13 -1.25
CA SER A 241 9.20 16.92 -0.81
C SER A 241 8.38 16.13 0.20
N ARG A 242 7.46 16.80 0.87
CA ARG A 242 6.43 16.15 1.68
C ARG A 242 5.22 15.87 0.81
N TYR A 243 4.58 14.73 1.06
CA TYR A 243 3.42 14.29 0.31
C TYR A 243 2.26 14.02 1.26
N ALA A 244 1.07 14.47 0.88
CA ALA A 244 -0.17 14.04 1.52
C ALA A 244 -0.72 12.81 0.80
N LEU A 245 -1.19 11.83 1.56
CA LEU A 245 -1.86 10.66 0.99
C LEU A 245 -3.33 10.98 0.77
N GLN A 246 -3.78 11.04 -0.48
CA GLN A 246 -5.16 11.25 -0.84
C GLN A 246 -5.62 10.16 -1.82
N LYS A 247 -6.62 9.38 -1.43
CA LYS A 247 -7.16 8.26 -2.25
C LYS A 247 -6.08 7.31 -2.78
N GLY A 248 -5.06 7.00 -1.96
CA GLY A 248 -3.97 6.11 -2.35
C GLY A 248 -2.88 6.75 -3.22
N MET A 249 -3.00 8.04 -3.55
CA MET A 249 -2.00 8.78 -4.32
C MET A 249 -1.22 9.75 -3.43
N LEU A 250 0.07 9.92 -3.74
CA LEU A 250 0.92 10.91 -3.12
C LEU A 250 0.76 12.26 -3.82
N ILE A 251 0.25 13.26 -3.11
CA ILE A 251 0.13 14.64 -3.59
C ILE A 251 1.24 15.47 -2.95
N ASP A 252 2.09 16.07 -3.77
CA ASP A 252 3.16 16.96 -3.32
C ASP A 252 2.57 18.19 -2.63
N VAL A 253 2.82 18.32 -1.34
CA VAL A 253 2.35 19.45 -0.53
C VAL A 253 3.46 20.46 -0.24
N GLY A 254 4.65 20.24 -0.76
CA GLY A 254 5.79 21.13 -0.63
C GLY A 254 6.14 21.44 0.83
N THR A 255 6.11 22.72 1.18
CA THR A 255 6.39 23.21 2.54
C THR A 255 5.16 23.33 3.43
N ALA A 256 3.96 23.00 2.95
CA ALA A 256 2.74 23.08 3.73
C ALA A 256 2.80 22.13 4.95
N LEU A 257 2.33 22.63 6.09
CA LEU A 257 2.20 21.82 7.31
C LEU A 257 0.88 21.05 7.22
N VAL A 258 0.97 19.85 6.67
CA VAL A 258 -0.16 18.92 6.59
C VAL A 258 0.06 17.83 7.64
N PRO A 259 -0.94 17.53 8.50
CA PRO A 259 -0.88 16.38 9.39
C PRO A 259 -0.64 15.10 8.56
N ASP A 260 0.15 14.17 9.10
CA ASP A 260 0.44 12.88 8.50
C ASP A 260 1.10 12.93 7.11
N ALA A 261 1.87 13.99 6.84
CA ALA A 261 2.61 14.12 5.60
C ALA A 261 3.71 13.04 5.50
N VAL A 262 3.71 12.31 4.39
CA VAL A 262 4.72 11.30 4.06
C VAL A 262 6.00 12.00 3.60
N SER A 263 7.10 11.80 4.31
CA SER A 263 8.43 12.32 3.97
C SER A 263 9.42 11.22 3.59
N GLU A 264 9.04 9.96 3.79
CA GLU A 264 9.87 8.79 3.47
C GLU A 264 8.99 7.60 3.09
N ILE A 265 9.55 6.67 2.32
CA ILE A 265 8.93 5.41 1.94
C ILE A 265 9.78 4.29 2.53
N SER A 266 9.17 3.37 3.29
CA SER A 266 9.85 2.23 3.90
C SER A 266 9.49 0.93 3.20
N VAL A 267 10.46 0.04 3.07
CA VAL A 267 10.28 -1.31 2.50
C VAL A 267 9.51 -2.24 3.44
N ASN A 268 9.53 -1.98 4.74
CA ASN A 268 8.79 -2.75 5.76
C ASN A 268 8.94 -4.27 5.67
N GLY A 269 10.17 -4.74 5.45
CA GLY A 269 10.47 -6.17 5.44
C GLY A 269 9.96 -6.94 4.21
N LYS A 270 9.65 -6.27 3.10
CA LYS A 270 9.34 -6.92 1.82
C LYS A 270 10.60 -7.50 1.18
N TYR A 271 10.39 -8.46 0.28
CA TYR A 271 11.43 -8.99 -0.57
C TYR A 271 11.55 -8.13 -1.83
N LEU A 272 12.76 -7.65 -2.13
CA LEU A 272 13.06 -6.91 -3.35
C LEU A 272 13.77 -7.85 -4.32
N VAL A 273 13.17 -8.09 -5.47
CA VAL A 273 13.70 -9.00 -6.48
C VAL A 273 14.00 -8.22 -7.76
N PHE A 274 15.18 -8.42 -8.33
CA PHE A 274 15.62 -7.79 -9.57
C PHE A 274 15.80 -8.84 -10.65
N LEU A 275 15.20 -8.62 -11.81
CA LEU A 275 15.47 -9.43 -13.00
C LEU A 275 16.43 -8.67 -13.92
N THR A 276 17.53 -9.34 -14.30
CA THR A 276 18.51 -8.83 -15.26
C THR A 276 18.79 -9.87 -16.34
N SER A 277 19.06 -9.41 -17.55
CA SER A 277 19.41 -10.23 -18.71
C SER A 277 20.92 -10.43 -18.80
#